data_48f95a35694928fe5c0c7cadc9c1b164
#
_entry.id   48f95a35694928fe5c0c7cadc9c1b164
#
_cell.length_a   1.000
_cell.length_b   1.000
_cell.length_c   1.000
_cell.angle_alpha   90.00
_cell.angle_beta   90.00
_cell.angle_gamma   90.00
#
_symmetry.space_group_name_H-M   'P 1'
#
loop_
_entity.id
_entity.type
_entity.pdbx_description
1 polymer ?
#
loop_
_entity_poly.entity_id
_entity_poly.type
_entity_poly.pdbx_seq_one_letter_code
_entity_poly.pdbx_strand_id
1 'polypeptide(L)'
;MNKRGLLKRLENESVICAEGFLFEAERRGYLASGEFVPELALENPDALKNIHKDFQHAGSDVVEAFTYNGHREKMKVIGKEDLLEPLNRAALKIAKEVAKDVVSGQEPNLVAGNISNTNIWDPSDNNKQKEVRHMFNEMIGWAVDEGVDFIVGETFYYAEEAYTALDEI
;
A
#
# COMPACT_ATOMS: atom_id res chain seq x y z
N MET A 1 -16.59 -5.62 18.67
CA MET A 1 -17.53 -5.62 17.53
C MET A 1 -16.98 -6.50 16.41
N ASN A 2 -17.83 -7.11 15.59
CA ASN A 2 -17.35 -7.85 14.43
C ASN A 2 -16.93 -6.87 13.34
N LYS A 3 -15.79 -7.11 12.69
CA LYS A 3 -15.29 -6.31 11.57
C LYS A 3 -16.22 -6.41 10.36
N ARG A 4 -16.74 -5.28 9.88
CA ARG A 4 -17.48 -5.20 8.61
C ARG A 4 -16.50 -4.95 7.46
N GLY A 5 -16.80 -5.53 6.30
CA GLY A 5 -16.01 -5.25 5.08
C GLY A 5 -16.27 -3.85 4.53
N LEU A 6 -15.39 -3.40 3.61
CA LEU A 6 -15.42 -2.06 3.02
C LEU A 6 -16.80 -1.69 2.43
N LEU A 7 -17.34 -2.53 1.55
CA LEU A 7 -18.62 -2.25 0.89
C LEU A 7 -19.76 -2.08 1.90
N LYS A 8 -19.77 -2.90 2.97
CA LYS A 8 -20.79 -2.81 4.00
C LYS A 8 -20.69 -1.53 4.84
N ARG A 9 -19.49 -1.00 5.03
CA ARG A 9 -19.29 0.31 5.69
C ARG A 9 -19.79 1.43 4.79
N LEU A 10 -19.41 1.43 3.52
CA LEU A 10 -19.76 2.46 2.53
C LEU A 10 -21.26 2.58 2.26
N GLU A 11 -22.08 1.56 2.61
CA GLU A 11 -23.54 1.67 2.52
C GLU A 11 -24.13 2.76 3.44
N ASN A 12 -23.50 3.06 4.57
CA ASN A 12 -24.08 3.89 5.62
C ASN A 12 -23.16 4.97 6.17
N GLU A 13 -21.87 4.95 5.85
CA GLU A 13 -20.87 5.85 6.43
C GLU A 13 -19.74 6.13 5.45
N SER A 14 -18.97 7.18 5.71
CA SER A 14 -17.69 7.42 5.03
C SER A 14 -16.63 6.54 5.65
N VAL A 15 -15.71 6.03 4.85
CA VAL A 15 -14.54 5.27 5.29
C VAL A 15 -13.30 6.13 5.06
N ILE A 16 -12.58 6.45 6.11
CA ILE A 16 -11.39 7.29 6.07
C ILE A 16 -10.17 6.39 5.92
N CYS A 17 -9.42 6.60 4.84
CA CYS A 17 -8.11 6.00 4.62
C CYS A 17 -7.05 7.09 4.73
N ALA A 18 -6.23 7.02 5.78
CA ALA A 18 -5.11 7.95 5.91
C ALA A 18 -3.97 7.54 5.00
N GLU A 19 -3.42 8.52 4.31
CA GLU A 19 -2.33 8.39 3.36
C GLU A 19 -1.21 9.39 3.69
N GLY A 20 -0.17 9.47 2.84
CA GLY A 20 0.91 10.41 3.04
C GLY A 20 2.01 9.90 3.96
N PHE A 21 2.17 8.58 4.05
CA PHE A 21 3.21 7.92 4.87
C PHE A 21 4.62 8.42 4.54
N LEU A 22 4.93 8.65 3.26
CA LEU A 22 6.22 9.15 2.82
C LEU A 22 6.53 10.51 3.46
N PHE A 23 5.61 11.48 3.35
CA PHE A 23 5.77 12.81 3.93
C PHE A 23 5.88 12.77 5.44
N GLU A 24 5.11 11.91 6.10
CA GLU A 24 5.16 11.77 7.55
C GLU A 24 6.47 11.12 8.01
N ALA A 25 6.98 10.14 7.29
CA ALA A 25 8.26 9.52 7.56
C ALA A 25 9.43 10.50 7.35
N GLU A 26 9.40 11.31 6.28
CA GLU A 26 10.36 12.38 6.05
C GLU A 26 10.28 13.45 7.15
N ARG A 27 9.09 13.92 7.51
CA ARG A 27 8.87 14.92 8.54
C ARG A 27 9.42 14.49 9.92
N ARG A 28 9.34 13.19 10.21
CA ARG A 28 9.88 12.60 11.44
C ARG A 28 11.37 12.26 11.36
N GLY A 29 12.02 12.45 10.20
CA GLY A 29 13.42 12.13 9.98
C GLY A 29 13.72 10.63 9.86
N TYR A 30 12.72 9.83 9.53
CA TYR A 30 12.90 8.38 9.29
C TYR A 30 13.36 8.06 7.87
N LEU A 31 13.11 8.95 6.93
CA LEU A 31 13.56 8.88 5.54
C LEU A 31 14.26 10.16 5.14
N ALA A 32 15.24 10.06 4.26
CA ALA A 32 15.82 11.23 3.60
C ALA A 32 14.87 11.75 2.52
N SER A 33 14.86 13.07 2.32
CA SER A 33 14.05 13.66 1.26
C SER A 33 14.46 13.13 -0.11
N GLY A 34 13.48 12.69 -0.90
CA GLY A 34 13.68 12.15 -2.23
C GLY A 34 13.77 10.62 -2.30
N GLU A 35 13.67 9.91 -1.21
CA GLU A 35 13.50 8.46 -1.23
C GLU A 35 12.07 8.10 -1.66
N PHE A 36 11.99 7.13 -2.59
CA PHE A 36 10.71 6.80 -3.23
C PHE A 36 10.25 5.35 -3.00
N VAL A 37 10.97 4.59 -2.19
CA VAL A 37 10.65 3.19 -1.90
C VAL A 37 10.40 2.96 -0.42
N PRO A 38 9.49 2.06 -0.07
CA PRO A 38 9.07 1.85 1.31
C PRO A 38 10.08 1.03 2.14
N GLU A 39 11.38 1.26 1.97
CA GLU A 39 12.46 0.56 2.70
C GLU A 39 12.32 0.68 4.21
N LEU A 40 11.62 1.70 4.69
CA LEU A 40 11.30 1.91 6.08
C LEU A 40 10.69 0.66 6.73
N ALA A 41 9.90 -0.12 5.98
CA ALA A 41 9.30 -1.35 6.45
C ALA A 41 10.33 -2.42 6.86
N LEU A 42 11.52 -2.39 6.25
CA LEU A 42 12.64 -3.31 6.57
C LEU A 42 13.63 -2.68 7.54
N GLU A 43 13.98 -1.42 7.34
CA GLU A 43 15.05 -0.73 8.08
C GLU A 43 14.60 -0.25 9.45
N ASN A 44 13.36 0.22 9.57
CA ASN A 44 12.80 0.70 10.84
C ASN A 44 11.31 0.38 10.95
N PRO A 45 10.94 -0.89 11.10
CA PRO A 45 9.53 -1.32 11.16
C PRO A 45 8.75 -0.68 12.32
N ASP A 46 9.38 -0.38 13.43
CA ASP A 46 8.73 0.26 14.58
C ASP A 46 8.36 1.72 14.28
N ALA A 47 9.15 2.43 13.50
CA ALA A 47 8.81 3.77 13.03
C ALA A 47 7.56 3.74 12.15
N LEU A 48 7.48 2.80 11.21
CA LEU A 48 6.29 2.62 10.36
C LEU A 48 5.06 2.22 11.18
N LYS A 49 5.20 1.30 12.14
CA LYS A 49 4.10 0.95 13.07
C LYS A 49 3.58 2.16 13.82
N ASN A 50 4.47 3.05 14.30
CA ASN A 50 4.07 4.25 15.02
C ASN A 50 3.29 5.22 14.12
N ILE A 51 3.68 5.40 12.86
CA ILE A 51 2.93 6.22 11.91
C ILE A 51 1.52 5.64 11.71
N HIS A 52 1.40 4.35 11.47
CA HIS A 52 0.10 3.69 11.32
C HIS A 52 -0.79 3.86 12.57
N LYS A 53 -0.22 3.67 13.77
CA LYS A 53 -0.95 3.85 15.04
C LYS A 53 -1.44 5.28 15.22
N ASP A 54 -0.62 6.28 14.88
CA ASP A 54 -1.01 7.68 14.97
C ASP A 54 -2.16 8.01 14.02
N PHE A 55 -2.12 7.49 12.79
CA PHE A 55 -3.22 7.65 11.84
C PHE A 55 -4.50 6.96 12.32
N GLN A 56 -4.38 5.75 12.87
CA GLN A 56 -5.49 5.02 13.49
C GLN A 56 -6.11 5.81 14.65
N HIS A 57 -5.29 6.35 15.55
CA HIS A 57 -5.76 7.19 16.66
C HIS A 57 -6.35 8.53 16.20
N ALA A 58 -5.91 9.05 15.06
CA ALA A 58 -6.47 10.25 14.44
C ALA A 58 -7.84 9.99 13.76
N GLY A 59 -8.26 8.73 13.65
CA GLY A 59 -9.57 8.35 13.14
C GLY A 59 -9.57 7.69 11.76
N SER A 60 -8.43 7.21 11.27
CA SER A 60 -8.40 6.39 10.06
C SER A 60 -9.13 5.06 10.29
N ASP A 61 -10.04 4.69 9.40
CA ASP A 61 -10.76 3.42 9.40
C ASP A 61 -9.96 2.31 8.72
N VAL A 62 -8.91 2.69 7.98
CA VAL A 62 -8.07 1.79 7.20
C VAL A 62 -6.62 1.94 7.64
N VAL A 63 -5.94 0.82 7.75
CA VAL A 63 -4.47 0.77 7.81
C VAL A 63 -3.99 0.31 6.44
N GLU A 64 -3.47 1.24 5.67
CA GLU A 64 -2.95 0.99 4.34
C GLU A 64 -1.49 0.60 4.39
N ALA A 65 -1.12 -0.50 3.74
CA ALA A 65 0.27 -0.96 3.71
C ALA A 65 1.15 0.04 2.94
N PHE A 66 2.30 0.39 3.51
CA PHE A 66 3.25 1.30 2.86
C PHE A 66 4.02 0.58 1.75
N THR A 67 3.32 0.26 0.66
CA THR A 67 3.87 -0.36 -0.55
C THR A 67 3.90 0.58 -1.76
N TYR A 68 3.58 1.85 -1.56
CA TYR A 68 3.67 2.90 -2.58
C TYR A 68 5.08 2.91 -3.22
N ASN A 69 5.13 2.86 -4.54
CA ASN A 69 6.38 2.71 -5.29
C ASN A 69 7.19 1.42 -5.00
N GLY A 70 6.66 0.48 -4.22
CA GLY A 70 7.29 -0.82 -3.95
C GLY A 70 7.12 -1.81 -5.11
N HIS A 71 7.30 -1.37 -6.36
CA HIS A 71 7.16 -2.20 -7.55
C HIS A 71 8.51 -2.42 -8.27
N ARG A 72 8.55 -3.43 -9.12
CA ARG A 72 9.77 -3.94 -9.78
C ARG A 72 10.57 -2.84 -10.46
N GLU A 73 9.95 -1.96 -11.22
CA GLU A 73 10.66 -0.91 -11.96
C GLU A 73 11.36 0.10 -11.03
N LYS A 74 10.71 0.50 -9.93
CA LYS A 74 11.36 1.37 -8.93
C LYS A 74 12.55 0.68 -8.26
N MET A 75 12.38 -0.58 -7.87
CA MET A 75 13.46 -1.36 -7.24
C MET A 75 14.62 -1.56 -8.19
N LYS A 76 14.36 -1.77 -9.49
CA LYS A 76 15.38 -1.87 -10.55
C LYS A 76 16.18 -0.58 -10.71
N VAL A 77 15.50 0.58 -10.72
CA VAL A 77 16.17 1.89 -10.86
C VAL A 77 17.18 2.14 -9.74
N ILE A 78 16.89 1.66 -8.54
CA ILE A 78 17.78 1.82 -7.37
C ILE A 78 18.69 0.59 -7.12
N GLY A 79 18.63 -0.44 -7.96
CA GLY A 79 19.46 -1.65 -7.85
C GLY A 79 19.14 -2.53 -6.64
N LYS A 80 17.89 -2.55 -6.18
CA LYS A 80 17.43 -3.29 -4.99
C LYS A 80 16.31 -4.27 -5.30
N GLU A 81 16.31 -4.89 -6.46
CA GLU A 81 15.25 -5.81 -6.92
C GLU A 81 15.09 -7.03 -6.01
N ASP A 82 16.16 -7.46 -5.35
CA ASP A 82 16.16 -8.55 -4.37
C ASP A 82 15.35 -8.23 -3.10
N LEU A 83 15.10 -6.96 -2.82
CA LEU A 83 14.27 -6.52 -1.70
C LEU A 83 12.78 -6.38 -2.07
N LEU A 84 12.39 -6.54 -3.34
CA LEU A 84 11.04 -6.29 -3.81
C LEU A 84 9.96 -7.04 -3.02
N GLU A 85 10.01 -8.36 -2.97
CA GLU A 85 9.05 -9.17 -2.21
C GLU A 85 9.22 -9.02 -0.69
N PRO A 86 10.43 -9.11 -0.11
CA PRO A 86 10.62 -8.91 1.34
C PRO A 86 10.03 -7.60 1.85
N LEU A 87 10.22 -6.51 1.11
CA LEU A 87 9.75 -5.18 1.46
C LEU A 87 8.21 -5.09 1.44
N ASN A 88 7.58 -5.56 0.34
CA ASN A 88 6.13 -5.57 0.23
C ASN A 88 5.49 -6.41 1.33
N ARG A 89 5.99 -7.62 1.56
CA ARG A 89 5.47 -8.50 2.62
C ARG A 89 5.68 -7.92 4.02
N ALA A 90 6.79 -7.23 4.28
CA ALA A 90 7.03 -6.57 5.57
C ALA A 90 6.01 -5.45 5.81
N ALA A 91 5.79 -4.57 4.81
CA ALA A 91 4.81 -3.49 4.91
C ALA A 91 3.38 -4.01 5.13
N LEU A 92 2.97 -5.04 4.40
CA LEU A 92 1.66 -5.70 4.54
C LEU A 92 1.48 -6.32 5.94
N LYS A 93 2.49 -7.01 6.46
CA LYS A 93 2.46 -7.60 7.81
C LYS A 93 2.37 -6.55 8.90
N ILE A 94 3.11 -5.44 8.76
CA ILE A 94 3.08 -4.32 9.69
C ILE A 94 1.68 -3.70 9.72
N ALA A 95 1.07 -3.40 8.56
CA ALA A 95 -0.28 -2.86 8.49
C ALA A 95 -1.29 -3.80 9.17
N LYS A 96 -1.20 -5.09 8.88
CA LYS A 96 -2.05 -6.11 9.48
C LYS A 96 -1.87 -6.26 10.98
N GLU A 97 -0.64 -6.12 11.48
CA GLU A 97 -0.34 -6.14 12.91
C GLU A 97 -0.98 -4.95 13.62
N VAL A 98 -0.82 -3.74 13.09
CA VAL A 98 -1.41 -2.53 13.65
C VAL A 98 -2.92 -2.56 13.63
N ALA A 99 -3.54 -3.03 12.54
CA ALA A 99 -4.99 -3.14 12.43
C ALA A 99 -5.65 -4.09 13.46
N LYS A 100 -4.87 -4.96 14.13
CA LYS A 100 -5.36 -5.80 15.24
C LYS A 100 -5.55 -5.02 16.54
N ASP A 101 -4.82 -3.92 16.71
CA ASP A 101 -4.92 -3.06 17.89
C ASP A 101 -6.13 -2.14 17.72
N VAL A 102 -7.29 -2.59 18.21
CA VAL A 102 -8.55 -1.84 18.08
C VAL A 102 -8.57 -0.67 19.04
N VAL A 103 -8.74 0.55 18.52
CA VAL A 103 -8.97 1.73 19.34
C VAL A 103 -10.29 1.61 20.07
N SER A 104 -10.30 1.89 21.37
CA SER A 104 -11.49 1.74 22.21
C SER A 104 -12.69 2.52 21.66
N GLY A 105 -13.80 1.83 21.47
CA GLY A 105 -15.05 2.42 20.95
C GLY A 105 -15.13 2.47 19.42
N GLN A 106 -14.08 2.08 18.72
CA GLN A 106 -14.08 1.99 17.25
C GLN A 106 -14.31 0.55 16.76
N GLU A 107 -14.70 0.42 15.50
CA GLU A 107 -14.71 -0.85 14.79
C GLU A 107 -13.26 -1.22 14.39
N PRO A 108 -12.90 -2.51 14.33
CA PRO A 108 -11.57 -2.91 13.86
C PRO A 108 -11.25 -2.33 12.48
N ASN A 109 -10.04 -1.81 12.31
CA ASN A 109 -9.60 -1.23 11.05
C ASN A 109 -9.60 -2.26 9.92
N LEU A 110 -9.90 -1.78 8.72
CA LEU A 110 -9.63 -2.50 7.49
C LEU A 110 -8.14 -2.44 7.17
N VAL A 111 -7.64 -3.43 6.44
CA VAL A 111 -6.27 -3.46 5.92
C VAL A 111 -6.33 -3.35 4.42
N ALA A 112 -5.63 -2.38 3.85
CA ALA A 112 -5.50 -2.22 2.41
C ALA A 112 -4.08 -2.53 1.94
N GLY A 113 -3.96 -3.23 0.80
CA GLY A 113 -2.75 -3.23 0.00
C GLY A 113 -2.74 -2.00 -0.91
N ASN A 114 -1.57 -1.44 -1.19
CA ASN A 114 -1.42 -0.29 -2.08
C ASN A 114 -0.69 -0.69 -3.35
N ILE A 115 -1.19 -0.22 -4.49
CA ILE A 115 -0.53 -0.25 -5.80
C ILE A 115 -0.59 1.13 -6.44
N SER A 116 0.42 1.48 -7.22
CA SER A 116 0.52 2.81 -7.83
C SER A 116 0.98 2.72 -9.29
N ASN A 117 1.03 3.88 -9.98
CA ASN A 117 1.55 3.94 -11.34
C ASN A 117 2.96 3.30 -11.45
N THR A 118 3.21 2.63 -12.55
CA THR A 118 4.47 1.91 -12.78
C THR A 118 5.57 2.75 -13.41
N ASN A 119 5.23 3.93 -13.94
CA ASN A 119 6.08 4.84 -14.73
C ASN A 119 6.54 4.29 -16.09
N ILE A 120 6.16 3.08 -16.47
CA ILE A 120 6.53 2.47 -17.76
C ILE A 120 5.32 2.19 -18.65
N TRP A 121 4.11 2.53 -18.20
CA TRP A 121 2.91 2.34 -19.00
C TRP A 121 3.03 3.09 -20.34
N ASP A 122 2.74 2.37 -21.45
CA ASP A 122 2.69 2.93 -22.78
C ASP A 122 1.49 2.31 -23.52
N PRO A 123 0.46 3.12 -23.86
CA PRO A 123 -0.73 2.61 -24.53
C PRO A 123 -0.46 2.07 -25.93
N SER A 124 0.68 2.40 -26.54
CA SER A 124 1.10 1.93 -27.86
C SER A 124 1.99 0.70 -27.83
N ASP A 125 2.48 0.26 -26.66
CA ASP A 125 3.42 -0.86 -26.50
C ASP A 125 2.80 -2.02 -25.73
N ASN A 126 2.35 -3.03 -26.45
CA ASN A 126 1.77 -4.25 -25.84
C ASN A 126 2.74 -5.02 -24.93
N ASN A 127 4.04 -4.89 -25.11
CA ASN A 127 5.00 -5.58 -24.24
C ASN A 127 5.10 -4.88 -22.88
N LYS A 128 5.14 -3.54 -22.87
CA LYS A 128 5.08 -2.76 -21.65
C LYS A 128 3.77 -2.99 -20.87
N GLN A 129 2.65 -3.06 -21.58
CA GLN A 129 1.36 -3.37 -20.94
C GLN A 129 1.38 -4.75 -20.25
N LYS A 130 1.99 -5.76 -20.86
CA LYS A 130 2.16 -7.09 -20.24
C LYS A 130 3.10 -7.03 -19.03
N GLU A 131 4.17 -6.25 -19.11
CA GLU A 131 5.10 -6.06 -18.00
C GLU A 131 4.42 -5.37 -16.82
N VAL A 132 3.61 -4.34 -17.07
CA VAL A 132 2.79 -3.66 -16.06
C VAL A 132 1.79 -4.62 -15.41
N ARG A 133 1.07 -5.44 -16.20
CA ARG A 133 0.19 -6.49 -15.66
C ARG A 133 0.94 -7.44 -14.72
N HIS A 134 2.12 -7.88 -15.13
CA HIS A 134 2.93 -8.76 -14.31
C HIS A 134 3.30 -8.11 -12.97
N MET A 135 3.72 -6.82 -12.97
CA MET A 135 4.03 -6.10 -11.74
C MET A 135 2.82 -5.97 -10.81
N PHE A 136 1.63 -5.66 -11.34
CA PHE A 136 0.42 -5.62 -10.53
C PHE A 136 0.07 -6.99 -9.95
N ASN A 137 0.14 -8.06 -10.75
CA ASN A 137 -0.10 -9.42 -10.29
C ASN A 137 0.83 -9.83 -9.15
N GLU A 138 2.12 -9.45 -9.19
CA GLU A 138 3.05 -9.72 -8.10
C GLU A 138 2.60 -9.04 -6.80
N MET A 139 2.34 -7.74 -6.85
CA MET A 139 1.98 -6.96 -5.66
C MET A 139 0.62 -7.37 -5.09
N ILE A 140 -0.37 -7.57 -5.95
CA ILE A 140 -1.71 -8.05 -5.57
C ILE A 140 -1.61 -9.45 -4.99
N GLY A 141 -0.83 -10.34 -5.61
CA GLY A 141 -0.60 -11.70 -5.11
C GLY A 141 -0.06 -11.71 -3.68
N TRP A 142 0.95 -10.90 -3.39
CA TRP A 142 1.47 -10.79 -2.02
C TRP A 142 0.45 -10.19 -1.05
N ALA A 143 -0.32 -9.21 -1.48
CA ALA A 143 -1.37 -8.61 -0.64
C ALA A 143 -2.48 -9.63 -0.32
N VAL A 144 -2.89 -10.43 -1.29
CA VAL A 144 -3.86 -11.53 -1.10
C VAL A 144 -3.32 -12.59 -0.15
N ASP A 145 -2.07 -13.03 -0.34
CA ASP A 145 -1.41 -14.00 0.54
C ASP A 145 -1.36 -13.51 1.99
N GLU A 146 -1.05 -12.23 2.20
CA GLU A 146 -1.03 -11.63 3.53
C GLU A 146 -2.45 -11.36 4.06
N GLY A 147 -3.49 -11.46 3.24
CA GLY A 147 -4.89 -11.38 3.64
C GLY A 147 -5.36 -9.98 3.95
N VAL A 148 -5.14 -9.04 3.03
CA VAL A 148 -5.73 -7.68 3.07
C VAL A 148 -7.23 -7.73 2.80
N ASP A 149 -7.96 -6.70 3.19
CA ASP A 149 -9.41 -6.61 2.96
C ASP A 149 -9.75 -6.11 1.56
N PHE A 150 -8.87 -5.27 0.98
CA PHE A 150 -9.02 -4.71 -0.37
C PHE A 150 -7.69 -4.10 -0.87
N ILE A 151 -7.67 -3.68 -2.13
CA ILE A 151 -6.54 -2.99 -2.75
C ILE A 151 -6.91 -1.53 -3.02
N VAL A 152 -6.00 -0.62 -2.72
CA VAL A 152 -6.06 0.78 -3.15
C VAL A 152 -5.12 0.96 -4.34
N GLY A 153 -5.65 1.49 -5.43
CA GLY A 153 -4.86 1.92 -6.58
C GLY A 153 -4.82 3.44 -6.64
N GLU A 154 -3.64 4.03 -6.58
CA GLU A 154 -3.49 5.48 -6.49
C GLU A 154 -2.49 6.06 -7.51
N THR A 155 -2.56 7.37 -7.73
CA THR A 155 -1.57 8.16 -8.49
C THR A 155 -1.31 7.71 -9.93
N PHE A 156 -2.28 7.07 -10.56
CA PHE A 156 -2.17 6.69 -11.97
C PHE A 156 -2.19 7.92 -12.90
N TYR A 157 -1.27 7.97 -13.86
CA TYR A 157 -1.26 9.01 -14.90
C TYR A 157 -2.19 8.67 -16.06
N TYR A 158 -2.44 7.38 -16.31
CA TYR A 158 -3.27 6.88 -17.38
C TYR A 158 -4.45 6.09 -16.83
N ALA A 159 -5.65 6.39 -17.29
CA ALA A 159 -6.86 5.65 -16.91
C ALA A 159 -6.75 4.17 -17.30
N GLU A 160 -6.14 3.90 -18.48
CA GLU A 160 -5.93 2.54 -18.98
C GLU A 160 -4.99 1.72 -18.09
N GLU A 161 -3.99 2.34 -17.48
CA GLU A 161 -3.13 1.69 -16.50
C GLU A 161 -3.93 1.31 -15.24
N ALA A 162 -4.78 2.24 -14.75
CA ALA A 162 -5.66 1.98 -13.61
C ALA A 162 -6.68 0.87 -13.92
N TYR A 163 -7.25 0.84 -15.12
CA TYR A 163 -8.12 -0.26 -15.54
C TYR A 163 -7.37 -1.58 -15.65
N THR A 164 -6.11 -1.56 -16.09
CA THR A 164 -5.26 -2.75 -16.12
C THR A 164 -5.02 -3.28 -14.71
N ALA A 165 -4.77 -2.39 -13.75
CA ALA A 165 -4.63 -2.77 -12.35
C ALA A 165 -5.93 -3.40 -11.79
N LEU A 166 -7.09 -2.81 -12.11
CA LEU A 166 -8.40 -3.30 -11.70
C LEU A 166 -8.72 -4.69 -12.28
N ASP A 167 -8.31 -4.95 -13.51
CA ASP A 167 -8.50 -6.25 -14.16
C ASP A 167 -7.70 -7.38 -13.47
N GLU A 168 -6.64 -7.06 -12.74
CA GLU A 168 -5.79 -8.03 -12.02
C GLU A 168 -6.25 -8.28 -10.58
N ILE A 169 -7.17 -7.47 -10.03
CA ILE A 169 -7.76 -7.64 -8.69
C ILE A 169 -8.94 -8.64 -8.74
#